data_4faec70cb74c6b6b8db9f4397979ec71
#
_entry.id   4faec70cb74c6b6b8db9f4397979ec71
#
_cell.length_a   1.000
_cell.length_b   1.000
_cell.length_c   1.000
_cell.angle_alpha   90.00
_cell.angle_beta   90.00
_cell.angle_gamma   90.00
#
_symmetry.space_group_name_H-M   'P 1'
#
loop_
_entity.id
_entity.type
_entity.pdbx_description
1 polymer ?
#
loop_
_entity_poly.entity_id
_entity_poly.type
_entity_poly.pdbx_seq_one_letter_code
_entity_poly.pdbx_strand_id
1 'polypeptide(L)'
;MNKIMLQGRLVRDPEISPDHANDPKRMRCVFTAAVKRDYKRPDRPDTDFFRCIAFGSSASYLVRKGRKGGRILVEGRVEINSVDNDNGSRSVYAQVVVDKLWVVDSRDDSFAAGSAPPYDPAENQEFFDSIPDPSEVPFLNEGY
;
A
#
# COMPACT_ATOMS: atom_id res chain seq x y z
N MET A 1 -20.94 -9.00 5.86
CA MET A 1 -20.16 -8.68 4.63
C MET A 1 -18.94 -7.87 5.05
N ASN A 2 -17.75 -8.26 4.61
CA ASN A 2 -16.49 -7.56 4.90
C ASN A 2 -15.86 -7.16 3.56
N LYS A 3 -16.07 -5.92 3.14
CA LYS A 3 -15.57 -5.37 1.89
C LYS A 3 -15.04 -3.96 2.11
N ILE A 4 -13.90 -3.68 1.51
CA ILE A 4 -13.31 -2.35 1.48
C ILE A 4 -12.86 -2.03 0.06
N MET A 5 -13.03 -0.78 -0.35
CA MET A 5 -12.48 -0.24 -1.58
C MET A 5 -11.67 1.00 -1.24
N LEU A 6 -10.44 1.03 -1.71
CA LEU A 6 -9.50 2.13 -1.46
C LEU A 6 -8.93 2.64 -2.77
N GLN A 7 -8.92 3.94 -2.92
CA GLN A 7 -8.15 4.62 -3.95
C GLN A 7 -7.06 5.44 -3.26
N GLY A 8 -5.82 5.16 -3.60
CA GLY A 8 -4.69 5.82 -2.96
C GLY A 8 -3.43 5.79 -3.80
N ARG A 9 -2.31 6.06 -3.16
CA ARG A 9 -0.99 6.03 -3.79
C ARG A 9 -0.07 5.07 -3.05
N LEU A 10 0.80 4.41 -3.80
CA LEU A 10 1.87 3.60 -3.21
C LEU A 10 2.88 4.48 -2.49
N VAL A 11 3.18 4.12 -1.26
CA VAL A 11 4.16 4.83 -0.42
C VAL A 11 5.59 4.59 -0.88
N ARG A 12 5.84 3.42 -1.48
CA ARG A 12 7.15 3.02 -2.03
C ARG A 12 6.97 2.07 -3.20
N ASP A 13 8.08 1.73 -3.87
CA ASP A 13 8.07 0.70 -4.89
C ASP A 13 7.68 -0.65 -4.27
N PRO A 14 6.68 -1.34 -4.84
CA PRO A 14 6.25 -2.63 -4.31
C PRO A 14 7.27 -3.73 -4.64
N GLU A 15 7.50 -4.61 -3.68
CA GLU A 15 8.44 -5.72 -3.80
C GLU A 15 7.79 -7.03 -3.35
N ILE A 16 8.18 -8.12 -4.00
CA ILE A 16 7.79 -9.47 -3.56
C ILE A 16 8.55 -9.82 -2.28
N SER A 17 7.84 -10.36 -1.31
CA SER A 17 8.46 -10.85 -0.07
C SER A 17 9.47 -11.96 -0.37
N PRO A 18 10.71 -11.89 0.12
CA PRO A 18 11.79 -12.82 -0.24
C PRO A 18 11.46 -14.29 0.05
N ASP A 19 10.73 -14.54 1.12
CA ASP A 19 10.38 -15.89 1.59
C ASP A 19 9.58 -16.71 0.58
N HIS A 20 8.95 -16.05 -0.40
CA HIS A 20 8.05 -16.68 -1.35
C HIS A 20 8.28 -16.23 -2.80
N ALA A 21 9.41 -15.62 -3.08
CA ALA A 21 9.71 -15.04 -4.38
C ALA A 21 9.75 -16.09 -5.53
N ASN A 22 10.08 -17.32 -5.20
CA ASN A 22 10.25 -18.40 -6.18
C ASN A 22 9.01 -19.27 -6.38
N ASP A 23 7.94 -19.06 -5.61
CA ASP A 23 6.69 -19.83 -5.73
C ASP A 23 5.55 -18.92 -6.18
N PRO A 24 5.10 -19.03 -7.46
CA PRO A 24 4.04 -18.17 -7.99
C PRO A 24 2.73 -18.26 -7.20
N LYS A 25 2.47 -19.39 -6.54
CA LYS A 25 1.24 -19.58 -5.73
C LYS A 25 1.35 -18.95 -4.35
N ARG A 26 2.57 -18.79 -3.83
CA ARG A 26 2.86 -18.24 -2.51
C ARG A 26 3.41 -16.81 -2.55
N MET A 27 3.63 -16.29 -3.75
CA MET A 27 4.06 -14.91 -3.91
C MET A 27 3.17 -13.98 -3.13
N ARG A 28 3.78 -13.09 -2.35
CA ARG A 28 3.06 -12.04 -1.66
C ARG A 28 3.81 -10.72 -1.71
N CYS A 29 3.06 -9.65 -1.74
CA CYS A 29 3.57 -8.29 -1.66
C CYS A 29 2.84 -7.55 -0.54
N VAL A 30 3.59 -7.08 0.44
CA VAL A 30 3.06 -6.19 1.47
C VAL A 30 3.38 -4.77 1.05
N PHE A 31 2.37 -3.91 1.03
CA PHE A 31 2.53 -2.52 0.63
C PHE A 31 1.65 -1.61 1.47
N THR A 32 1.96 -0.34 1.47
CA THR A 32 1.16 0.69 2.13
C THR A 32 0.52 1.59 1.09
N ALA A 33 -0.79 1.75 1.21
CA ALA A 33 -1.59 2.68 0.41
C ALA A 33 -1.85 3.95 1.22
N ALA A 34 -1.47 5.08 0.69
CA ALA A 34 -1.76 6.39 1.25
C ALA A 34 -3.08 6.91 0.65
N VAL A 35 -4.09 7.06 1.49
CA VAL A 35 -5.44 7.47 1.10
C VAL A 35 -5.77 8.82 1.73
N LYS A 36 -6.07 9.82 0.90
CA LYS A 36 -6.50 11.12 1.39
C LYS A 36 -7.91 11.04 1.97
N ARG A 37 -8.10 11.73 3.09
CA ARG A 37 -9.44 11.89 3.69
C ARG A 37 -10.25 12.90 2.89
N ASP A 38 -11.54 12.62 2.74
CA ASP A 38 -12.47 13.54 2.07
C ASP A 38 -12.65 14.85 2.86
N TYR A 39 -12.57 14.75 4.19
CA TYR A 39 -12.67 15.91 5.08
C TYR A 39 -11.33 16.22 5.73
N LYS A 40 -10.84 17.42 5.48
CA LYS A 40 -9.63 17.94 6.13
C LYS A 40 -9.99 18.64 7.43
N ARG A 41 -9.19 18.38 8.46
CA ARG A 41 -9.26 19.09 9.74
C ARG A 41 -7.89 19.70 10.03
N PRO A 42 -7.83 20.98 10.52
CA PRO A 42 -6.55 21.65 10.74
C PRO A 42 -5.66 20.98 11.80
N ASP A 43 -6.26 20.23 12.72
CA ASP A 43 -5.62 19.60 13.87
C ASP A 43 -5.25 18.12 13.64
N ARG A 44 -5.54 17.57 12.46
CA ARG A 44 -5.34 16.15 12.16
C ARG A 44 -4.71 15.93 10.79
N PRO A 45 -3.97 14.81 10.61
CA PRO A 45 -3.50 14.40 9.29
C PRO A 45 -4.65 14.26 8.30
N ASP A 46 -4.43 14.67 7.07
CA ASP A 46 -5.39 14.53 5.98
C ASP A 46 -5.26 13.22 5.19
N THR A 47 -4.33 12.37 5.59
CA THR A 47 -4.01 11.12 4.91
C THR A 47 -3.99 9.97 5.90
N ASP A 48 -4.60 8.87 5.52
CA ASP A 48 -4.54 7.60 6.23
C ASP A 48 -3.66 6.60 5.47
N PHE A 49 -2.89 5.81 6.20
CA PHE A 49 -2.00 4.80 5.66
C PHE A 49 -2.58 3.42 5.94
N PHE A 50 -2.91 2.70 4.87
CA PHE A 50 -3.47 1.35 4.96
C PHE A 50 -2.41 0.32 4.61
N ARG A 51 -2.11 -0.55 5.56
CA ARG A 51 -1.31 -1.74 5.27
C ARG A 51 -2.15 -2.71 4.44
N CYS A 52 -1.62 -3.09 3.29
CA CYS A 52 -2.26 -3.99 2.35
C CYS A 52 -1.35 -5.18 2.07
N ILE A 53 -1.97 -6.32 1.78
CA ILE A 53 -1.26 -7.52 1.35
C ILE A 53 -1.95 -8.10 0.10
N ALA A 54 -1.17 -8.30 -0.95
CA ALA A 54 -1.59 -8.95 -2.18
C ALA A 54 -0.90 -10.30 -2.33
N PHE A 55 -1.59 -11.27 -2.90
CA PHE A 55 -1.08 -12.62 -3.12
C PHE A 55 -1.09 -13.00 -4.59
N GLY A 56 -0.19 -13.92 -4.95
CA GLY A 56 -0.17 -14.56 -6.25
C GLY A 56 -0.08 -13.59 -7.42
N SER A 57 -1.00 -13.70 -8.37
CA SER A 57 -1.02 -12.86 -9.57
C SER A 57 -1.21 -11.39 -9.28
N SER A 58 -1.96 -11.03 -8.25
CA SER A 58 -2.12 -9.63 -7.83
C SER A 58 -0.81 -9.03 -7.31
N ALA A 59 -0.04 -9.82 -6.55
CA ALA A 59 1.28 -9.40 -6.09
C ALA A 59 2.24 -9.19 -7.26
N SER A 60 2.30 -10.15 -8.17
CA SER A 60 3.14 -10.08 -9.38
C SER A 60 2.75 -8.89 -10.27
N TYR A 61 1.46 -8.67 -10.47
CA TYR A 61 0.95 -7.53 -11.24
C TYR A 61 1.37 -6.21 -10.61
N LEU A 62 1.19 -6.07 -9.28
CA LEU A 62 1.54 -4.84 -8.56
C LEU A 62 3.02 -4.53 -8.67
N VAL A 63 3.90 -5.52 -8.49
CA VAL A 63 5.35 -5.33 -8.57
C VAL A 63 5.79 -4.94 -9.99
N ARG A 64 5.18 -5.54 -10.99
CA ARG A 64 5.51 -5.26 -12.40
C ARG A 64 5.04 -3.87 -12.84
N LYS A 65 3.84 -3.44 -12.44
CA LYS A 65 3.19 -2.22 -12.91
C LYS A 65 3.28 -1.05 -11.93
N GLY A 66 3.34 -1.33 -10.64
CA GLY A 66 3.34 -0.30 -9.59
C GLY A 66 4.69 0.39 -9.42
N ARG A 67 4.62 1.62 -8.91
CA ARG A 67 5.79 2.41 -8.54
C ARG A 67 5.46 3.32 -7.36
N LYS A 68 6.46 3.77 -6.64
CA LYS A 68 6.31 4.79 -5.60
C LYS A 68 5.53 5.99 -6.13
N GLY A 69 4.50 6.40 -5.40
CA GLY A 69 3.63 7.52 -5.74
C GLY A 69 2.55 7.21 -6.77
N GLY A 70 2.61 6.06 -7.44
CA GLY A 70 1.62 5.64 -8.42
C GLY A 70 0.25 5.42 -7.79
N ARG A 71 -0.80 5.76 -8.53
CA ARG A 71 -2.18 5.57 -8.08
C ARG A 71 -2.60 4.12 -8.23
N ILE A 72 -3.28 3.64 -7.20
CA ILE A 72 -3.84 2.29 -7.16
C ILE A 72 -5.29 2.32 -6.71
N LEU A 73 -6.05 1.37 -7.21
CA LEU A 73 -7.39 1.04 -6.73
C LEU A 73 -7.35 -0.37 -6.16
N VAL A 74 -7.78 -0.52 -4.92
CA VAL A 74 -7.77 -1.79 -4.19
C VAL A 74 -9.18 -2.16 -3.79
N GLU A 75 -9.58 -3.38 -4.08
CA GLU A 75 -10.77 -4.03 -3.52
C GLU A 75 -10.31 -5.20 -2.67
N GLY A 76 -10.84 -5.29 -1.46
CA GLY A 76 -10.46 -6.36 -0.56
C GLY A 76 -11.33 -6.45 0.68
N ARG A 77 -10.79 -7.06 1.71
CA ARG A 77 -11.41 -7.16 3.03
C ARG A 77 -10.43 -6.72 4.11
N VAL A 78 -10.96 -6.30 5.24
CA VAL A 78 -10.16 -5.93 6.41
C VAL A 78 -10.03 -7.15 7.32
N GLU A 79 -8.81 -7.46 7.71
CA GLU A 79 -8.50 -8.44 8.74
C GLU A 79 -7.87 -7.74 9.94
N ILE A 80 -8.28 -8.14 11.13
CA ILE A 80 -7.70 -7.68 12.39
C ILE A 80 -6.76 -8.77 12.90
N ASN A 81 -5.51 -8.43 13.05
CA ASN A 81 -4.48 -9.32 13.55
C ASN A 81 -3.96 -8.85 14.90
N SER A 82 -3.49 -9.77 15.69
CA SER A 82 -2.87 -9.47 16.97
C SER A 82 -1.51 -10.15 17.08
N VAL A 83 -0.57 -9.43 17.68
CA VAL A 83 0.79 -9.92 17.93
C VAL A 83 1.08 -9.72 19.41
N ASP A 84 1.60 -10.77 20.06
CA ASP A 84 2.08 -10.70 21.42
C ASP A 84 3.53 -10.18 21.40
N ASN A 85 3.77 -9.08 22.09
CA ASN A 85 5.09 -8.47 22.18
C ASN A 85 5.93 -9.16 23.28
N ASP A 86 7.26 -9.06 23.16
CA ASP A 86 8.20 -9.65 24.13
C ASP A 86 8.05 -9.10 25.55
N ASN A 87 7.45 -7.91 25.70
CA ASN A 87 7.17 -7.29 27.00
C ASN A 87 5.85 -7.75 27.65
N GLY A 88 5.17 -8.75 27.08
CA GLY A 88 3.88 -9.25 27.57
C GLY A 88 2.65 -8.42 27.14
N SER A 89 2.83 -7.33 26.42
CA SER A 89 1.72 -6.56 25.84
C SER A 89 1.25 -7.17 24.52
N ARG A 90 0.00 -6.87 24.14
CA ARG A 90 -0.60 -7.32 22.89
C ARG A 90 -0.87 -6.13 21.99
N SER A 91 -0.35 -6.18 20.78
CA SER A 91 -0.62 -5.19 19.73
C SER A 91 -1.67 -5.72 18.77
N VAL A 92 -2.61 -4.87 18.41
CA VAL A 92 -3.68 -5.18 17.45
C VAL A 92 -3.55 -4.23 16.27
N TYR A 93 -3.58 -4.78 15.06
CA TYR A 93 -3.51 -3.98 13.84
C TYR A 93 -4.48 -4.49 12.78
N ALA A 94 -4.96 -3.56 11.96
CA ALA A 94 -5.79 -3.86 10.80
C ALA A 94 -4.92 -3.97 9.54
N GLN A 95 -5.23 -4.92 8.69
CA GLN A 95 -4.66 -4.99 7.34
C GLN A 95 -5.74 -5.25 6.30
N VAL A 96 -5.50 -4.78 5.09
CA VAL A 96 -6.37 -5.04 3.95
C VAL A 96 -5.80 -6.21 3.16
N VAL A 97 -6.56 -7.29 3.08
CA VAL A 97 -6.25 -8.40 2.19
C VAL A 97 -6.87 -8.12 0.84
N VAL A 98 -6.03 -8.05 -0.18
CA VAL A 98 -6.43 -7.63 -1.52
C VAL A 98 -7.10 -8.77 -2.28
N ASP A 99 -8.32 -8.55 -2.75
CA ASP A 99 -9.02 -9.45 -3.66
C ASP A 99 -8.77 -9.06 -5.13
N LYS A 100 -8.83 -7.76 -5.42
CA LYS A 100 -8.57 -7.19 -6.75
C LYS A 100 -7.77 -5.91 -6.63
N LEU A 101 -6.93 -5.67 -7.64
CA LEU A 101 -6.05 -4.52 -7.66
C LEU A 101 -5.91 -3.99 -9.09
N TRP A 102 -5.96 -2.66 -9.22
CA TRP A 102 -5.68 -1.96 -10.47
C TRP A 102 -4.62 -0.89 -10.22
N VAL A 103 -3.60 -0.89 -11.05
CA VAL A 103 -2.61 0.18 -11.10
C VAL A 103 -3.05 1.17 -12.16
N VAL A 104 -3.39 2.38 -11.72
CA VAL A 104 -3.91 3.43 -12.61
C VAL A 104 -2.78 4.12 -13.37
N ASP A 105 -1.65 4.36 -12.68
CA ASP A 105 -0.44 4.95 -13.27
C ASP A 105 0.61 3.85 -13.48
N SER A 106 0.48 3.07 -14.54
CA SER A 106 1.40 1.98 -14.85
C SER A 106 2.75 2.51 -15.35
N ARG A 107 3.83 1.75 -15.04
CA ARG A 107 5.18 2.04 -15.59
C ARG A 107 5.22 2.02 -17.12
N ASP A 108 4.34 1.24 -17.74
CA ASP A 108 4.28 1.10 -19.19
C ASP A 108 3.40 2.15 -19.87
N ASP A 109 2.73 3.02 -19.11
CA ASP A 109 1.85 4.08 -19.61
C ASP A 109 2.63 5.31 -20.12
N SER A 110 3.72 5.08 -20.83
CA SER A 110 4.39 6.13 -21.60
C SER A 110 3.48 6.75 -22.70
N PHE A 111 2.32 6.15 -22.94
CA PHE A 111 1.34 6.57 -23.94
C PHE A 111 0.13 7.32 -23.38
N ALA A 112 -0.04 7.38 -22.06
CA ALA A 112 -1.11 8.16 -21.44
C ALA A 112 -0.82 9.67 -21.42
N ALA A 113 0.13 10.12 -22.23
CA ALA A 113 0.55 11.53 -22.35
C ALA A 113 -0.54 12.49 -22.83
N GLY A 114 -1.77 12.03 -23.07
CA GLY A 114 -2.89 12.87 -23.48
C GLY A 114 -4.06 12.98 -22.51
N SER A 115 -4.12 12.16 -21.43
CA SER A 115 -5.34 12.05 -20.61
C SER A 115 -5.15 12.34 -19.11
N ALA A 116 -3.93 12.40 -18.60
CA ALA A 116 -3.65 12.82 -17.22
C ALA A 116 -2.37 13.64 -17.19
N PRO A 117 -2.29 14.70 -16.35
CA PRO A 117 -1.04 15.40 -16.16
C PRO A 117 0.02 14.41 -15.68
N PRO A 118 1.26 14.52 -16.17
CA PRO A 118 2.33 13.67 -15.70
C PRO A 118 2.45 13.81 -14.18
N TYR A 119 2.65 12.70 -13.50
CA TYR A 119 2.95 12.71 -12.09
C TYR A 119 4.20 13.57 -11.84
N ASP A 120 4.04 14.67 -11.11
CA ASP A 120 5.15 15.49 -10.68
C ASP A 120 5.53 15.09 -9.24
N PRO A 121 6.72 14.47 -9.06
CA PRO A 121 7.20 14.14 -7.73
C PRO A 121 7.35 15.36 -6.82
N ALA A 122 7.59 16.55 -7.39
CA ALA A 122 7.78 17.77 -6.63
C ALA A 122 6.48 18.27 -5.98
N GLU A 123 5.33 18.07 -6.62
CA GLU A 123 4.03 18.45 -6.03
C GLU A 123 3.67 17.66 -4.78
N ASN A 124 4.25 16.49 -4.62
CA ASN A 124 3.96 15.60 -3.49
C ASN A 124 5.18 15.39 -2.58
N GLN A 125 6.23 16.18 -2.73
CA GLN A 125 7.46 15.99 -1.94
C GLN A 125 7.18 16.14 -0.45
N GLU A 126 6.43 17.17 -0.04
CA GLU A 126 6.02 17.35 1.36
C GLU A 126 5.20 16.17 1.89
N PHE A 127 4.37 15.60 1.02
CA PHE A 127 3.58 14.42 1.35
C PHE A 127 4.48 13.21 1.59
N PHE A 128 5.45 12.96 0.72
CA PHE A 128 6.38 11.83 0.87
C PHE A 128 7.36 12.03 2.03
N ASP A 129 7.77 13.27 2.30
CA ASP A 129 8.64 13.59 3.43
C ASP A 129 7.90 13.43 4.78
N SER A 130 6.56 13.53 4.78
CA SER A 130 5.73 13.31 5.96
C SER A 130 5.46 11.83 6.27
N ILE A 131 5.79 10.93 5.35
CA ILE A 131 5.59 9.49 5.53
C ILE A 131 6.65 8.97 6.49
N PRO A 132 6.26 8.38 7.65
CA PRO A 132 7.23 7.81 8.57
C PRO A 132 8.01 6.67 7.90
N ASP A 133 9.28 6.57 8.24
CA ASP A 133 10.09 5.43 7.82
C ASP A 133 9.38 4.14 8.28
N PRO A 134 9.27 3.14 7.41
CA PRO A 134 8.65 1.87 7.77
C PRO A 134 9.30 1.17 8.96
N SER A 135 10.58 1.46 9.22
CA SER A 135 11.27 0.97 10.41
C SER A 135 10.76 1.63 11.70
N GLU A 136 10.16 2.81 11.59
CA GLU A 136 9.59 3.56 12.71
C GLU A 136 8.12 3.19 12.98
N VAL A 137 7.47 2.49 12.05
CA VAL A 137 6.08 2.02 12.21
C VAL A 137 6.10 0.59 12.73
N PRO A 138 5.70 0.33 14.00
CA PRO A 138 5.89 -0.99 14.65
C PRO A 138 5.26 -2.15 13.88
N PHE A 139 4.26 -1.89 13.07
CA PHE A 139 3.48 -2.89 12.35
C PHE A 139 4.06 -3.29 10.99
N LEU A 140 5.03 -2.56 10.47
CA LEU A 140 5.64 -2.84 9.18
C LEU A 140 6.89 -3.72 9.26
N ASN A 141 7.47 -3.86 10.46
CA ASN A 141 8.69 -4.63 10.70
C ASN A 141 8.45 -6.07 11.12
N GLU A 142 7.22 -6.43 11.45
CA GLU A 142 6.93 -7.80 11.84
C GLU A 142 6.65 -8.61 10.58
N GLY A 143 7.66 -9.40 10.20
CA GLY A 143 7.64 -10.21 9.01
C GLY A 143 6.49 -11.23 9.01
N TYR A 144 5.73 -11.19 8.00
CA TYR A 144 4.87 -12.28 7.56
C TYR A 144 5.49 -12.94 6.35
#